data_62cd3398b89594c1a3e0a125006db6c6
#
_entry.id   62cd3398b89594c1a3e0a125006db6c6
#
_cell.length_a   1.000
_cell.length_b   1.000
_cell.length_c   1.000
_cell.angle_alpha   90.00
_cell.angle_beta   90.00
_cell.angle_gamma   90.00
#
_symmetry.space_group_name_H-M   'P 1'
#
loop_
_entity.id
_entity.type
_entity.pdbx_description
1 polymer ?
#
loop_
_entity_poly.entity_id
_entity_poly.type
_entity_poly.pdbx_seq_one_letter_code
_entity_poly.pdbx_strand_id
1 'polypeptide(L)'
;DRILDLTRCRQPVDCPDGSTIDIFLTRFTAGVEDRIVAYTDGVIQSGAGSRRMPDGWGDGGVAGMLAQSVAADPGISAGELARRVVSHAEMNDLFVVKNDMSCTVVYFRRPRKVLVVTGPPFDGDKDAMLAERVRSFDGKVIVSGGTTAQILSRELGREVSQVLRRDPSGLPPESSMEGCALVTEGVLTLGRVKGLLDTMKSSRVEPKGIDSRYVALLLDGDQIEFIVGTRVNTQHHDPNLPVEIELRRGVVRD
;
A
#
# COMPACT_ATOMS: atom_id res chain seq x y z
N ASP A 1 18.60 5.78 -13.05
CA ASP A 1 18.68 4.74 -12.01
C ASP A 1 20.13 4.27 -11.91
N ARG A 2 20.75 4.50 -10.76
CA ARG A 2 22.17 4.18 -10.56
C ARG A 2 22.32 3.35 -9.29
N ILE A 3 22.91 2.18 -9.42
CA ILE A 3 23.40 1.43 -8.26
C ILE A 3 24.68 2.10 -7.80
N LEU A 4 24.71 2.53 -6.54
CA LEU A 4 25.87 3.18 -5.96
C LEU A 4 26.83 2.13 -5.43
N ASP A 5 28.09 2.19 -5.88
CA ASP A 5 29.18 1.51 -5.20
C ASP A 5 29.66 2.42 -4.06
N LEU A 6 29.42 1.95 -2.84
CA LEU A 6 29.66 2.75 -1.64
C LEU A 6 31.03 2.40 -1.04
N THR A 7 31.83 3.43 -0.78
CA THR A 7 33.12 3.29 -0.09
C THR A 7 32.92 2.72 1.30
N ARG A 8 33.58 1.59 1.60
CA ARG A 8 33.59 0.96 2.91
C ARG A 8 34.79 1.45 3.71
N CYS A 9 34.54 1.93 4.91
CA CYS A 9 35.58 2.29 5.88
C CYS A 9 35.70 1.18 6.92
N ARG A 10 36.88 0.57 7.00
CA ARG A 10 37.19 -0.46 8.01
C ARG A 10 37.37 0.20 9.36
N GLN A 11 36.67 -0.29 10.38
CA GLN A 11 36.78 0.16 11.74
C GLN A 11 36.96 -1.05 12.68
N PRO A 12 38.12 -1.20 13.31
CA PRO A 12 38.32 -2.25 14.32
C PRO A 12 37.52 -1.91 15.58
N VAL A 13 36.87 -2.91 16.15
CA VAL A 13 36.10 -2.82 17.39
C VAL A 13 36.56 -3.92 18.34
N ASP A 14 36.97 -3.54 19.53
CA ASP A 14 37.38 -4.48 20.57
C ASP A 14 36.13 -5.09 21.22
N CYS A 15 36.11 -6.42 21.32
CA CYS A 15 35.04 -7.17 21.96
C CYS A 15 35.34 -7.38 23.46
N PRO A 16 34.31 -7.62 24.28
CA PRO A 16 34.47 -7.86 25.72
C PRO A 16 35.32 -9.08 26.06
N ASP A 17 35.48 -10.04 25.16
CA ASP A 17 36.32 -11.23 25.31
C ASP A 17 37.80 -11.00 24.95
N GLY A 18 38.18 -9.76 24.63
CA GLY A 18 39.53 -9.38 24.25
C GLY A 18 39.88 -9.62 22.80
N SER A 19 38.94 -10.10 21.96
CA SER A 19 39.10 -10.19 20.52
C SER A 19 38.85 -8.86 19.85
N THR A 20 39.42 -8.63 18.64
CA THR A 20 39.15 -7.46 17.82
C THR A 20 38.45 -7.93 16.55
N ILE A 21 37.30 -7.37 16.24
CA ILE A 21 36.57 -7.61 14.99
C ILE A 21 36.62 -6.37 14.07
N ASP A 22 36.62 -6.60 12.78
CA ASP A 22 36.54 -5.52 11.80
C ASP A 22 35.08 -5.26 11.43
N ILE A 23 34.61 -4.04 11.65
CA ILE A 23 33.34 -3.57 11.16
C ILE A 23 33.57 -2.68 9.94
N PHE A 24 32.80 -2.91 8.89
CA PHE A 24 32.81 -2.06 7.71
C PHE A 24 31.67 -1.06 7.78
N LEU A 25 32.02 0.22 7.89
CA LEU A 25 31.08 1.32 7.97
C LEU A 25 30.98 2.03 6.61
N THR A 26 29.76 2.23 6.16
CA THR A 26 29.47 3.03 4.97
C THR A 26 28.53 4.18 5.33
N ARG A 27 28.87 5.40 4.90
CA ARG A 27 28.03 6.60 5.10
C ARG A 27 27.61 7.13 3.74
N PHE A 28 26.33 7.42 3.60
CA PHE A 28 25.77 8.02 2.40
C PHE A 28 24.53 8.83 2.78
N THR A 29 24.11 9.71 1.86
CA THR A 29 22.86 10.45 2.00
C THR A 29 21.82 9.84 1.10
N ALA A 30 20.70 9.41 1.69
CA ALA A 30 19.54 8.92 0.94
C ALA A 30 18.60 10.07 0.60
N GLY A 31 18.16 10.12 -0.64
CA GLY A 31 17.14 11.03 -1.14
C GLY A 31 15.76 10.36 -1.26
N VAL A 32 14.76 11.15 -1.63
CA VAL A 32 13.44 10.62 -1.98
C VAL A 32 13.57 9.74 -3.23
N GLU A 33 12.88 8.60 -3.25
CA GLU A 33 12.92 7.52 -4.25
C GLU A 33 14.15 6.62 -4.18
N ASP A 34 15.10 6.86 -3.26
CA ASP A 34 16.20 5.92 -3.04
C ASP A 34 15.73 4.64 -2.33
N ARG A 35 16.41 3.55 -2.65
CA ARG A 35 16.21 2.25 -2.01
C ARG A 35 17.53 1.70 -1.51
N ILE A 36 17.55 1.24 -0.26
CA ILE A 36 18.65 0.47 0.31
C ILE A 36 18.20 -0.98 0.33
N VAL A 37 19.01 -1.86 -0.22
CA VAL A 37 18.74 -3.30 -0.24
C VAL A 37 19.89 -4.00 0.47
N ALA A 38 19.55 -4.78 1.49
CA ALA A 38 20.47 -5.65 2.21
C ALA A 38 19.99 -7.09 2.10
N TYR A 39 20.90 -8.01 1.89
CA TYR A 39 20.60 -9.43 1.78
C TYR A 39 21.73 -10.29 2.35
N THR A 40 21.39 -11.53 2.70
CA THR A 40 22.37 -12.52 3.19
C THR A 40 23.16 -13.11 2.03
N ASP A 41 24.29 -13.70 2.34
CA ASP A 41 25.16 -14.39 1.39
C ASP A 41 24.47 -15.54 0.66
N GLY A 42 23.49 -16.21 1.29
CA GLY A 42 22.67 -17.23 0.63
C GLY A 42 21.96 -16.72 -0.62
N VAL A 43 21.60 -15.43 -0.70
CA VAL A 43 21.02 -14.85 -1.90
C VAL A 43 22.01 -14.82 -3.05
N ILE A 44 23.23 -14.31 -2.83
CA ILE A 44 24.25 -14.21 -3.90
C ILE A 44 24.88 -15.56 -4.24
N GLN A 45 24.87 -16.51 -3.31
CA GLN A 45 25.37 -17.88 -3.52
C GLN A 45 24.32 -18.77 -4.20
N SER A 46 23.07 -18.31 -4.36
CA SER A 46 22.02 -19.10 -4.99
C SER A 46 22.43 -19.56 -6.41
N GLY A 47 22.14 -20.80 -6.73
CA GLY A 47 22.54 -21.44 -8.01
C GLY A 47 24.01 -21.85 -8.11
N ALA A 48 24.83 -21.64 -7.05
CA ALA A 48 26.24 -21.97 -7.05
C ALA A 48 26.47 -23.46 -7.35
N GLY A 49 27.52 -23.74 -8.15
CA GLY A 49 27.86 -25.07 -8.65
C GLY A 49 27.00 -25.51 -9.83
N SER A 50 26.08 -24.72 -10.31
CA SER A 50 25.36 -25.01 -11.55
C SER A 50 26.19 -24.63 -12.79
N ARG A 51 25.91 -25.26 -13.92
CA ARG A 51 26.60 -24.93 -15.19
C ARG A 51 26.39 -23.47 -15.62
N ARG A 52 25.27 -22.85 -15.22
CA ARG A 52 24.93 -21.47 -15.58
C ARG A 52 25.53 -20.45 -14.62
N MET A 53 25.69 -20.83 -13.36
CA MET A 53 26.13 -19.98 -12.26
C MET A 53 27.12 -20.73 -11.40
N PRO A 54 28.36 -20.98 -11.90
CA PRO A 54 29.37 -21.75 -11.16
C PRO A 54 29.70 -21.10 -9.81
N ASP A 55 29.73 -19.77 -9.75
CA ASP A 55 30.04 -18.95 -8.56
C ASP A 55 28.78 -18.42 -7.83
N GLY A 56 27.60 -18.83 -8.27
CA GLY A 56 26.32 -18.33 -7.77
C GLY A 56 25.77 -17.15 -8.58
N TRP A 57 24.67 -16.56 -8.10
CA TRP A 57 24.01 -15.44 -8.75
C TRP A 57 24.83 -14.14 -8.70
N GLY A 58 25.53 -13.94 -7.58
CA GLY A 58 26.43 -12.81 -7.37
C GLY A 58 25.73 -11.46 -7.20
N ASP A 59 26.46 -10.47 -6.69
CA ASP A 59 25.96 -9.10 -6.50
C ASP A 59 25.50 -8.46 -7.82
N GLY A 60 26.21 -8.72 -8.92
CA GLY A 60 25.85 -8.20 -10.24
C GLY A 60 24.49 -8.72 -10.74
N GLY A 61 24.19 -9.98 -10.47
CA GLY A 61 22.90 -10.59 -10.82
C GLY A 61 21.75 -9.99 -10.01
N VAL A 62 21.95 -9.86 -8.70
CA VAL A 62 20.96 -9.19 -7.81
C VAL A 62 20.74 -7.74 -8.25
N ALA A 63 21.81 -6.99 -8.48
CA ALA A 63 21.77 -5.60 -8.91
C ALA A 63 21.01 -5.43 -10.23
N GLY A 64 21.27 -6.30 -11.21
CA GLY A 64 20.58 -6.30 -12.50
C GLY A 64 19.07 -6.54 -12.37
N MET A 65 18.67 -7.51 -11.54
CA MET A 65 17.26 -7.81 -11.28
C MET A 65 16.55 -6.64 -10.55
N LEU A 66 17.21 -6.04 -9.56
CA LEU A 66 16.69 -4.88 -8.86
C LEU A 66 16.45 -3.71 -9.83
N ALA A 67 17.44 -3.38 -10.66
CA ALA A 67 17.33 -2.32 -11.65
C ALA A 67 16.19 -2.56 -12.64
N GLN A 68 16.05 -3.78 -13.16
CA GLN A 68 14.94 -4.16 -14.05
C GLN A 68 13.58 -4.05 -13.35
N SER A 69 13.47 -4.49 -12.10
CA SER A 69 12.23 -4.44 -11.34
C SER A 69 11.77 -3.01 -11.10
N VAL A 70 12.69 -2.12 -10.73
CA VAL A 70 12.40 -0.69 -10.50
C VAL A 70 12.12 0.04 -11.82
N ALA A 71 12.81 -0.30 -12.90
CA ALA A 71 12.54 0.29 -14.21
C ALA A 71 11.16 -0.10 -14.76
N ALA A 72 10.73 -1.34 -14.53
CA ALA A 72 9.42 -1.83 -14.95
C ALA A 72 8.27 -1.25 -14.08
N ASP A 73 8.51 -1.05 -12.79
CA ASP A 73 7.56 -0.46 -11.85
C ASP A 73 8.31 0.47 -10.88
N PRO A 74 8.42 1.77 -11.19
CA PRO A 74 9.08 2.74 -10.31
C PRO A 74 8.42 2.84 -8.92
N GLY A 75 7.12 2.52 -8.82
CA GLY A 75 6.36 2.50 -7.58
C GLY A 75 6.43 1.20 -6.79
N ILE A 76 7.20 0.20 -7.25
CA ILE A 76 7.28 -1.10 -6.57
C ILE A 76 7.55 -0.96 -5.08
N SER A 77 6.75 -1.63 -4.26
CA SER A 77 6.89 -1.57 -2.81
C SER A 77 8.15 -2.27 -2.32
N ALA A 78 8.67 -1.83 -1.16
CA ALA A 78 9.82 -2.46 -0.51
C ALA A 78 9.60 -3.97 -0.28
N GLY A 79 8.43 -4.36 0.23
CA GLY A 79 8.10 -5.76 0.47
C GLY A 79 7.98 -6.60 -0.80
N GLU A 80 7.47 -6.02 -1.90
CA GLU A 80 7.41 -6.73 -3.19
C GLU A 80 8.81 -6.92 -3.78
N LEU A 81 9.65 -5.89 -3.71
CA LEU A 81 11.01 -5.95 -4.20
C LEU A 81 11.83 -6.99 -3.42
N ALA A 82 11.72 -7.00 -2.08
CA ALA A 82 12.37 -8.00 -1.23
C ALA A 82 11.91 -9.44 -1.57
N ARG A 83 10.59 -9.64 -1.74
CA ARG A 83 10.06 -10.95 -2.16
C ARG A 83 10.60 -11.41 -3.51
N ARG A 84 10.69 -10.50 -4.50
CA ARG A 84 11.26 -10.84 -5.82
C ARG A 84 12.69 -11.29 -5.72
N VAL A 85 13.51 -10.64 -4.86
CA VAL A 85 14.91 -11.06 -4.64
C VAL A 85 14.95 -12.49 -4.10
N VAL A 86 14.23 -12.77 -3.02
CA VAL A 86 14.25 -14.10 -2.39
C VAL A 86 13.67 -15.15 -3.33
N SER A 87 12.53 -14.91 -3.96
CA SER A 87 11.92 -15.87 -4.89
C SER A 87 12.82 -16.17 -6.11
N HIS A 88 13.58 -15.18 -6.58
CA HIS A 88 14.54 -15.42 -7.65
C HIS A 88 15.73 -16.28 -7.17
N ALA A 89 16.21 -16.04 -5.96
CA ALA A 89 17.26 -16.85 -5.36
C ALA A 89 16.79 -18.31 -5.14
N GLU A 90 15.56 -18.51 -4.65
CA GLU A 90 14.95 -19.85 -4.53
C GLU A 90 14.85 -20.56 -5.89
N MET A 91 14.46 -19.85 -6.95
CA MET A 91 14.43 -20.41 -8.31
C MET A 91 15.82 -20.82 -8.81
N ASN A 92 16.86 -20.05 -8.50
CA ASN A 92 18.23 -20.41 -8.86
C ASN A 92 18.67 -21.72 -8.21
N ASP A 93 18.19 -22.01 -7.01
CA ASP A 93 18.43 -23.27 -6.28
C ASP A 93 17.38 -24.35 -6.60
N LEU A 94 16.54 -24.15 -7.62
CA LEU A 94 15.47 -25.07 -8.01
C LEU A 94 14.52 -25.38 -6.83
N PHE A 95 14.28 -24.38 -5.96
CA PHE A 95 13.49 -24.50 -4.73
C PHE A 95 14.04 -25.50 -3.69
N VAL A 96 15.30 -25.90 -3.81
CA VAL A 96 16.03 -26.68 -2.81
C VAL A 96 17.06 -25.76 -2.16
N VAL A 97 16.61 -24.96 -1.20
CA VAL A 97 17.42 -23.94 -0.53
C VAL A 97 18.59 -24.59 0.20
N LYS A 98 19.80 -24.14 -0.10
CA LYS A 98 21.06 -24.67 0.44
C LYS A 98 21.62 -23.85 1.58
N ASN A 99 21.21 -22.58 1.68
CA ASN A 99 21.66 -21.63 2.69
C ASN A 99 20.51 -20.68 3.04
N ASP A 100 20.55 -20.07 4.22
CA ASP A 100 19.54 -19.11 4.67
C ASP A 100 19.50 -17.88 3.75
N MET A 101 18.31 -17.58 3.22
CA MET A 101 18.08 -16.46 2.32
C MET A 101 17.17 -15.43 2.97
N SER A 102 17.66 -14.22 3.13
CA SER A 102 16.86 -13.09 3.55
C SER A 102 17.19 -11.83 2.76
N CYS A 103 16.18 -10.96 2.60
CA CYS A 103 16.35 -9.68 1.94
C CYS A 103 15.52 -8.62 2.67
N THR A 104 16.14 -7.49 2.94
CA THR A 104 15.51 -6.31 3.53
C THR A 104 15.63 -5.15 2.56
N VAL A 105 14.53 -4.43 2.35
CA VAL A 105 14.49 -3.23 1.52
C VAL A 105 13.98 -2.05 2.34
N VAL A 106 14.73 -0.96 2.35
CA VAL A 106 14.29 0.34 2.89
C VAL A 106 14.06 1.28 1.72
N TYR A 107 12.84 1.76 1.56
CA TYR A 107 12.44 2.67 0.49
C TYR A 107 12.13 4.05 1.04
N PHE A 108 12.91 5.06 0.64
CA PHE A 108 12.74 6.46 1.02
C PHE A 108 11.80 7.12 0.03
N ARG A 109 10.57 7.41 0.44
CA ARG A 109 9.58 8.03 -0.43
C ARG A 109 8.69 9.02 0.32
N ARG A 110 8.04 9.90 -0.42
CA ARG A 110 6.99 10.74 0.17
C ARG A 110 5.83 9.86 0.64
N PRO A 111 5.26 10.15 1.82
CA PRO A 111 4.11 9.39 2.31
C PRO A 111 2.94 9.45 1.32
N ARG A 112 2.40 8.30 0.96
CA ARG A 112 1.16 8.19 0.19
C ARG A 112 -0.01 8.39 1.13
N LYS A 113 -0.85 9.37 0.84
CA LYS A 113 -1.99 9.73 1.68
C LYS A 113 -3.29 9.22 1.06
N VAL A 114 -4.18 8.73 1.91
CA VAL A 114 -5.53 8.30 1.53
C VAL A 114 -6.53 8.98 2.47
N LEU A 115 -7.51 9.66 1.89
CA LEU A 115 -8.65 10.21 2.61
C LEU A 115 -9.88 9.36 2.31
N VAL A 116 -10.50 8.85 3.35
CA VAL A 116 -11.77 8.14 3.27
C VAL A 116 -12.87 9.03 3.84
N VAL A 117 -13.84 9.36 3.02
CA VAL A 117 -15.00 10.16 3.43
C VAL A 117 -16.24 9.28 3.43
N THR A 118 -16.88 9.12 4.59
CA THR A 118 -18.08 8.31 4.71
C THR A 118 -19.14 8.98 5.57
N GLY A 119 -20.34 9.09 5.05
CA GLY A 119 -21.46 9.77 5.67
C GLY A 119 -21.44 11.30 5.53
N PRO A 120 -22.62 11.93 5.49
CA PRO A 120 -22.76 13.38 5.43
C PRO A 120 -22.44 14.03 6.78
N PRO A 121 -21.98 15.31 6.80
CA PRO A 121 -21.86 16.09 8.00
C PRO A 121 -23.20 16.19 8.76
N PHE A 122 -23.15 16.36 10.07
CA PHE A 122 -24.38 16.52 10.87
C PHE A 122 -25.16 17.77 10.43
N ASP A 123 -24.48 18.90 10.31
CA ASP A 123 -25.04 20.15 9.85
C ASP A 123 -24.76 20.37 8.36
N GLY A 124 -25.76 20.78 7.58
CA GLY A 124 -25.61 21.09 6.16
C GLY A 124 -24.63 22.23 5.89
N ASP A 125 -24.47 23.15 6.83
CA ASP A 125 -23.53 24.27 6.74
C ASP A 125 -22.06 23.78 6.67
N LYS A 126 -21.79 22.54 7.07
CA LYS A 126 -20.47 21.91 7.00
C LYS A 126 -20.20 21.19 5.67
N ASP A 127 -21.18 21.14 4.77
CA ASP A 127 -21.02 20.48 3.46
C ASP A 127 -19.90 21.14 2.64
N ALA A 128 -19.87 22.49 2.64
CA ALA A 128 -18.81 23.24 1.95
C ALA A 128 -17.41 23.02 2.58
N MET A 129 -17.34 22.89 3.91
CA MET A 129 -16.08 22.60 4.61
C MET A 129 -15.58 21.19 4.27
N LEU A 130 -16.47 20.21 4.20
CA LEU A 130 -16.13 18.85 3.77
C LEU A 130 -15.57 18.85 2.35
N ALA A 131 -16.24 19.57 1.43
CA ALA A 131 -15.80 19.69 0.05
C ALA A 131 -14.44 20.36 -0.07
N GLU A 132 -14.17 21.42 0.71
CA GLU A 132 -12.86 22.07 0.72
C GLU A 132 -11.76 21.15 1.25
N ARG A 133 -12.06 20.34 2.27
CA ARG A 133 -11.12 19.34 2.77
C ARG A 133 -10.77 18.29 1.70
N VAL A 134 -11.76 17.86 0.92
CA VAL A 134 -11.56 16.93 -0.21
C VAL A 134 -10.77 17.61 -1.34
N ARG A 135 -11.10 18.87 -1.69
CA ARG A 135 -10.42 19.63 -2.75
C ARG A 135 -8.95 19.86 -2.46
N SER A 136 -8.63 20.20 -1.22
CA SER A 136 -7.26 20.52 -0.77
C SER A 136 -6.42 19.30 -0.37
N PHE A 137 -7.00 18.10 -0.41
CA PHE A 137 -6.28 16.90 0.01
C PHE A 137 -5.25 16.46 -1.04
N ASP A 138 -3.98 16.42 -0.62
CA ASP A 138 -2.88 15.94 -1.45
C ASP A 138 -2.71 14.43 -1.28
N GLY A 139 -3.54 13.66 -2.00
CA GLY A 139 -3.56 12.21 -1.93
C GLY A 139 -4.74 11.58 -2.66
N LYS A 140 -4.95 10.28 -2.44
CA LYS A 140 -6.08 9.54 -3.00
C LYS A 140 -7.32 9.74 -2.14
N VAL A 141 -8.46 10.06 -2.76
CA VAL A 141 -9.74 10.25 -2.06
C VAL A 141 -10.67 9.08 -2.37
N ILE A 142 -11.22 8.48 -1.33
CA ILE A 142 -12.26 7.46 -1.41
C ILE A 142 -13.54 8.03 -0.80
N VAL A 143 -14.63 7.97 -1.53
CA VAL A 143 -15.95 8.38 -1.05
C VAL A 143 -16.84 7.16 -0.88
N SER A 144 -17.30 6.92 0.35
CA SER A 144 -18.20 5.80 0.68
C SER A 144 -19.55 6.33 1.09
N GLY A 145 -20.52 6.23 0.20
CA GLY A 145 -21.91 6.62 0.41
C GLY A 145 -22.45 7.54 -0.67
N GLY A 146 -23.59 7.17 -1.26
CA GLY A 146 -24.24 7.94 -2.33
C GLY A 146 -24.59 9.36 -1.91
N THR A 147 -25.14 9.56 -0.71
CA THR A 147 -25.46 10.90 -0.18
C THR A 147 -24.22 11.76 -0.02
N THR A 148 -23.12 11.19 0.46
CA THR A 148 -21.84 11.90 0.59
C THR A 148 -21.30 12.29 -0.79
N ALA A 149 -21.38 11.39 -1.76
CA ALA A 149 -20.98 11.66 -3.14
C ALA A 149 -21.83 12.79 -3.77
N GLN A 150 -23.14 12.82 -3.53
CA GLN A 150 -24.02 13.88 -4.02
C GLN A 150 -23.70 15.24 -3.40
N ILE A 151 -23.41 15.29 -2.09
CA ILE A 151 -22.96 16.52 -1.41
C ILE A 151 -21.67 17.03 -2.05
N LEU A 152 -20.67 16.16 -2.17
CA LEU A 152 -19.38 16.54 -2.78
C LEU A 152 -19.56 16.97 -4.25
N SER A 153 -20.42 16.28 -5.01
CA SER A 153 -20.76 16.65 -6.38
C SER A 153 -21.30 18.09 -6.46
N ARG A 154 -22.27 18.42 -5.63
CA ARG A 154 -22.86 19.76 -5.56
C ARG A 154 -21.85 20.83 -5.18
N GLU A 155 -21.13 20.61 -4.10
CA GLU A 155 -20.21 21.62 -3.54
C GLU A 155 -18.93 21.80 -4.38
N LEU A 156 -18.46 20.75 -5.05
CA LEU A 156 -17.28 20.81 -5.92
C LEU A 156 -17.62 21.16 -7.38
N GLY A 157 -18.90 21.11 -7.76
CA GLY A 157 -19.33 21.27 -9.15
C GLY A 157 -18.84 20.12 -10.05
N ARG A 158 -18.73 18.90 -9.51
CA ARG A 158 -18.24 17.71 -10.22
C ARG A 158 -19.37 16.73 -10.43
N GLU A 159 -19.48 16.16 -11.62
CA GLU A 159 -20.50 15.17 -11.93
C GLU A 159 -20.17 13.81 -11.30
N VAL A 160 -21.21 13.16 -10.75
CA VAL A 160 -21.14 11.76 -10.32
C VAL A 160 -21.86 10.91 -11.36
N SER A 161 -21.13 10.03 -12.01
CA SER A 161 -21.67 9.10 -13.01
C SER A 161 -21.55 7.65 -12.51
N GLN A 162 -22.61 6.86 -12.72
CA GLN A 162 -22.57 5.43 -12.39
C GLN A 162 -21.79 4.65 -13.44
N VAL A 163 -20.90 3.76 -12.97
CA VAL A 163 -20.22 2.81 -13.85
C VAL A 163 -21.15 1.61 -14.05
N LEU A 164 -21.74 1.49 -15.24
CA LEU A 164 -22.70 0.43 -15.59
C LEU A 164 -22.00 -0.94 -15.76
N ARG A 165 -21.18 -1.34 -14.81
CA ARG A 165 -20.49 -2.64 -14.83
C ARG A 165 -20.88 -3.43 -13.59
N ARG A 166 -21.25 -4.70 -13.80
CA ARG A 166 -21.52 -5.61 -12.68
C ARG A 166 -20.23 -5.90 -11.93
N ASP A 167 -20.21 -5.64 -10.64
CA ASP A 167 -19.06 -5.92 -9.81
C ASP A 167 -18.96 -7.42 -9.45
N PRO A 168 -17.78 -8.04 -9.58
CA PRO A 168 -17.60 -9.46 -9.25
C PRO A 168 -17.85 -9.78 -7.77
N SER A 169 -17.70 -8.82 -6.86
CA SER A 169 -17.95 -9.00 -5.43
C SER A 169 -19.44 -9.02 -5.06
N GLY A 170 -20.32 -8.71 -6.02
CA GLY A 170 -21.76 -8.60 -5.80
C GLY A 170 -22.19 -7.32 -5.09
N LEU A 171 -21.29 -6.37 -4.90
CA LEU A 171 -21.60 -5.04 -4.38
C LEU A 171 -22.34 -4.19 -5.42
N PRO A 172 -23.09 -3.17 -4.98
CA PRO A 172 -23.66 -2.16 -5.88
C PRO A 172 -22.58 -1.54 -6.77
N PRO A 173 -22.92 -1.11 -8.00
CA PRO A 173 -21.98 -0.50 -8.93
C PRO A 173 -21.27 0.70 -8.30
N GLU A 174 -19.97 0.84 -8.61
CA GLU A 174 -19.23 2.05 -8.26
C GLU A 174 -19.71 3.24 -9.06
N SER A 175 -19.43 4.43 -8.53
CA SER A 175 -19.59 5.68 -9.28
C SER A 175 -18.22 6.28 -9.58
N SER A 176 -18.16 7.16 -10.55
CA SER A 176 -16.99 7.93 -10.90
C SER A 176 -17.23 9.40 -10.57
N MET A 177 -16.26 10.06 -9.97
CA MET A 177 -16.22 11.51 -9.75
C MET A 177 -14.79 12.00 -9.93
N GLU A 178 -14.63 13.10 -10.66
CA GLU A 178 -13.31 13.69 -10.87
C GLU A 178 -12.58 13.98 -9.57
N GLY A 179 -11.30 13.60 -9.49
CA GLY A 179 -10.46 13.77 -8.29
C GLY A 179 -10.69 12.75 -7.18
N CYS A 180 -11.59 11.77 -7.38
CA CYS A 180 -11.76 10.64 -6.47
C CYS A 180 -11.19 9.36 -7.07
N ALA A 181 -10.42 8.63 -6.28
CA ALA A 181 -9.86 7.35 -6.68
C ALA A 181 -10.91 6.23 -6.69
N LEU A 182 -11.93 6.35 -5.84
CA LEU A 182 -13.02 5.41 -5.74
C LEU A 182 -14.25 6.08 -5.13
N VAL A 183 -15.44 5.84 -5.71
CA VAL A 183 -16.73 6.27 -5.14
C VAL A 183 -17.63 5.05 -5.06
N THR A 184 -18.06 4.71 -3.84
CA THR A 184 -18.82 3.48 -3.59
C THR A 184 -20.12 3.78 -2.85
N GLU A 185 -20.97 2.78 -2.79
CA GLU A 185 -22.03 2.69 -1.80
C GLU A 185 -21.41 2.66 -0.39
N GLY A 186 -22.19 2.99 0.65
CA GLY A 186 -21.66 3.23 1.99
C GLY A 186 -21.35 2.00 2.82
N VAL A 187 -22.28 1.66 3.74
CA VAL A 187 -22.05 0.68 4.84
C VAL A 187 -21.76 -0.73 4.33
N LEU A 188 -22.44 -1.17 3.26
CA LEU A 188 -22.23 -2.51 2.69
C LEU A 188 -20.81 -2.69 2.20
N THR A 189 -20.28 -1.69 1.47
CA THR A 189 -18.89 -1.74 0.98
C THR A 189 -17.90 -1.75 2.13
N LEU A 190 -18.08 -0.89 3.14
CA LEU A 190 -17.20 -0.83 4.31
C LEU A 190 -17.21 -2.15 5.09
N GLY A 191 -18.38 -2.78 5.27
CA GLY A 191 -18.49 -4.09 5.91
C GLY A 191 -17.73 -5.19 5.18
N ARG A 192 -17.78 -5.19 3.84
CA ARG A 192 -16.99 -6.13 3.01
C ARG A 192 -15.50 -5.86 3.09
N VAL A 193 -15.09 -4.59 3.05
CA VAL A 193 -13.70 -4.17 3.20
C VAL A 193 -13.14 -4.64 4.55
N LYS A 194 -13.88 -4.40 5.66
CA LYS A 194 -13.49 -4.92 6.98
C LYS A 194 -13.32 -6.44 6.96
N GLY A 195 -14.30 -7.17 6.46
CA GLY A 195 -14.23 -8.64 6.39
C GLY A 195 -13.03 -9.15 5.58
N LEU A 196 -12.65 -8.46 4.50
CA LEU A 196 -11.44 -8.79 3.74
C LEU A 196 -10.18 -8.53 4.55
N LEU A 197 -10.08 -7.36 5.21
CA LEU A 197 -8.92 -7.02 6.05
C LEU A 197 -8.74 -8.01 7.20
N ASP A 198 -9.83 -8.43 7.87
CA ASP A 198 -9.81 -9.39 8.98
C ASP A 198 -9.32 -10.79 8.55
N THR A 199 -9.60 -11.18 7.30
CA THR A 199 -9.28 -12.52 6.78
C THR A 199 -7.96 -12.58 6.01
N MET A 200 -7.35 -11.43 5.73
CA MET A 200 -6.11 -11.38 4.95
C MET A 200 -4.93 -12.03 5.67
N LYS A 201 -4.26 -12.93 4.95
CA LYS A 201 -2.98 -13.53 5.36
C LYS A 201 -1.76 -12.84 4.75
N SER A 202 -1.97 -11.87 3.87
CA SER A 202 -0.94 -11.19 3.09
C SER A 202 -1.30 -9.72 2.93
N SER A 203 -0.32 -8.84 2.93
CA SER A 203 -0.47 -7.40 2.64
C SER A 203 -0.80 -7.09 1.17
N ARG A 204 -1.12 -8.08 0.37
CA ARG A 204 -1.43 -7.92 -1.06
C ARG A 204 -2.81 -8.49 -1.38
N VAL A 205 -3.63 -7.68 -2.05
CA VAL A 205 -4.93 -8.07 -2.59
C VAL A 205 -4.93 -7.80 -4.09
N GLU A 206 -5.36 -8.79 -4.87
CA GLU A 206 -5.63 -8.56 -6.28
C GLU A 206 -6.94 -7.77 -6.44
N PRO A 207 -6.91 -6.60 -7.09
CA PRO A 207 -8.07 -5.72 -7.19
C PRO A 207 -9.07 -6.21 -8.25
N LYS A 208 -9.80 -7.28 -7.95
CA LYS A 208 -10.80 -7.90 -8.86
C LYS A 208 -12.19 -7.27 -8.75
N GLY A 209 -12.57 -6.78 -7.58
CA GLY A 209 -13.84 -6.15 -7.27
C GLY A 209 -13.68 -4.82 -6.56
N ILE A 210 -14.79 -4.13 -6.30
CA ILE A 210 -14.82 -2.84 -5.59
C ILE A 210 -14.19 -2.97 -4.19
N ASP A 211 -14.54 -4.03 -3.46
CA ASP A 211 -14.03 -4.31 -2.12
C ASP A 211 -12.51 -4.50 -2.11
N SER A 212 -11.99 -5.31 -3.01
CA SER A 212 -10.55 -5.58 -3.12
C SER A 212 -9.76 -4.37 -3.65
N ARG A 213 -10.36 -3.54 -4.53
CA ARG A 213 -9.77 -2.26 -4.96
C ARG A 213 -9.71 -1.26 -3.80
N TYR A 214 -10.76 -1.22 -2.99
CA TYR A 214 -10.79 -0.38 -1.79
C TYR A 214 -9.67 -0.77 -0.82
N VAL A 215 -9.58 -2.07 -0.50
CA VAL A 215 -8.50 -2.61 0.35
C VAL A 215 -7.12 -2.31 -0.25
N ALA A 216 -6.93 -2.49 -1.56
CA ALA A 216 -5.67 -2.18 -2.22
C ALA A 216 -5.29 -0.69 -2.08
N LEU A 217 -6.27 0.23 -2.16
CA LEU A 217 -6.04 1.66 -1.95
C LEU A 217 -5.63 1.97 -0.51
N LEU A 218 -6.26 1.32 0.49
CA LEU A 218 -5.88 1.48 1.89
C LEU A 218 -4.46 0.95 2.16
N LEU A 219 -4.15 -0.26 1.69
CA LEU A 219 -2.83 -0.88 1.88
C LEU A 219 -1.71 -0.17 1.14
N ASP A 220 -2.03 0.57 0.08
CA ASP A 220 -1.07 1.43 -0.63
C ASP A 220 -0.77 2.72 0.13
N GLY A 221 -1.64 3.13 1.06
CA GLY A 221 -1.50 4.33 1.86
C GLY A 221 -0.55 4.16 3.04
N ASP A 222 0.31 5.16 3.28
CA ASP A 222 1.14 5.25 4.48
C ASP A 222 0.45 6.04 5.59
N GLN A 223 -0.42 6.97 5.18
CA GLN A 223 -1.25 7.79 6.06
C GLN A 223 -2.69 7.72 5.59
N ILE A 224 -3.56 7.22 6.45
CA ILE A 224 -4.98 7.09 6.14
C ILE A 224 -5.76 7.99 7.09
N GLU A 225 -6.55 8.89 6.53
CA GLU A 225 -7.44 9.78 7.27
C GLU A 225 -8.89 9.39 7.00
N PHE A 226 -9.69 9.28 8.04
CA PHE A 226 -11.11 9.02 7.95
C PHE A 226 -11.91 10.24 8.37
N ILE A 227 -12.84 10.69 7.51
CA ILE A 227 -13.89 11.64 7.86
C ILE A 227 -15.19 10.87 7.90
N VAL A 228 -15.74 10.75 9.11
CA VAL A 228 -16.99 10.02 9.36
C VAL A 228 -18.09 11.01 9.68
N GLY A 229 -19.01 11.20 8.74
CA GLY A 229 -20.18 12.01 8.93
C GLY A 229 -21.18 11.35 9.89
N THR A 230 -21.89 12.18 10.64
CA THR A 230 -22.79 11.74 11.72
C THR A 230 -24.26 12.05 11.47
N ARG A 231 -24.60 12.64 10.31
CA ARG A 231 -26.00 12.86 9.92
C ARG A 231 -26.67 11.54 9.60
N VAL A 232 -27.84 11.35 10.16
CA VAL A 232 -28.76 10.27 9.80
C VAL A 232 -29.46 10.64 8.49
N ASN A 233 -29.51 9.72 7.53
CA ASN A 233 -30.26 9.93 6.29
C ASN A 233 -31.77 9.71 6.57
N THR A 234 -32.51 10.77 6.76
CA THR A 234 -33.97 10.73 7.07
C THR A 234 -34.84 10.31 5.88
N GLN A 235 -34.26 10.12 4.67
CA GLN A 235 -35.03 9.68 3.50
C GLN A 235 -35.30 8.17 3.50
N HIS A 236 -34.59 7.40 4.29
CA HIS A 236 -34.92 6.01 4.55
C HIS A 236 -35.65 5.93 5.90
N HIS A 237 -36.96 5.77 5.89
CA HIS A 237 -37.77 5.47 7.07
C HIS A 237 -37.48 4.05 7.59
N ASP A 238 -36.22 3.74 7.86
CA ASP A 238 -35.84 2.48 8.47
C ASP A 238 -35.69 2.68 9.99
N PRO A 239 -36.50 1.97 10.83
CA PRO A 239 -36.37 2.04 12.27
C PRO A 239 -35.00 1.59 12.82
N ASN A 240 -34.12 1.04 11.97
CA ASN A 240 -32.75 0.62 12.31
C ASN A 240 -31.68 1.73 12.06
N LEU A 241 -32.07 2.94 11.72
CA LEU A 241 -31.17 4.06 11.38
C LEU A 241 -30.13 4.43 12.44
N PRO A 242 -30.39 4.42 13.76
CA PRO A 242 -29.33 4.59 14.76
C PRO A 242 -28.22 3.54 14.65
N VAL A 243 -28.59 2.31 14.26
CA VAL A 243 -27.69 1.19 14.05
C VAL A 243 -26.72 1.46 12.89
N GLU A 244 -27.12 2.16 11.83
CA GLU A 244 -26.23 2.49 10.70
C GLU A 244 -25.08 3.43 11.08
N ILE A 245 -25.32 4.41 11.94
CA ILE A 245 -24.25 5.32 12.41
C ILE A 245 -23.30 4.59 13.34
N GLU A 246 -23.82 3.78 14.24
CA GLU A 246 -23.00 2.95 15.13
C GLU A 246 -22.22 1.90 14.36
N LEU A 247 -22.84 1.24 13.37
CA LEU A 247 -22.16 0.31 12.46
C LEU A 247 -21.05 1.02 11.68
N ARG A 248 -21.31 2.20 11.12
CA ARG A 248 -20.30 2.96 10.36
C ARG A 248 -19.11 3.36 11.22
N ARG A 249 -19.38 3.88 12.44
CA ARG A 249 -18.32 4.21 13.40
C ARG A 249 -17.58 2.97 13.89
N GLY A 250 -18.28 1.88 14.16
CA GLY A 250 -17.70 0.61 14.56
C GLY A 250 -16.77 0.07 13.47
N VAL A 251 -17.25 -0.04 12.23
CA VAL A 251 -16.46 -0.56 11.09
C VAL A 251 -15.21 0.27 10.81
N VAL A 252 -15.26 1.58 11.02
CA VAL A 252 -14.07 2.44 10.81
C VAL A 252 -13.10 2.37 11.99
N ARG A 253 -13.59 2.13 13.21
CA ARG A 253 -12.75 2.02 14.41
C ARG A 253 -12.02 0.68 14.49
N ASP A 254 -12.68 -0.41 14.12
CA ASP A 254 -12.15 -1.78 14.14
C ASP A 254 -11.25 -2.07 12.95
#